data_203c83ff3b70224ad9abefd5d0f371cb
#
_entry.id   203c83ff3b70224ad9abefd5d0f371cb
#
_cell.length_a   1.000
_cell.length_b   1.000
_cell.length_c   1.000
_cell.angle_alpha   90.00
_cell.angle_beta   90.00
_cell.angle_gamma   90.00
#
_symmetry.space_group_name_H-M   'P 1'
#
loop_
_entity.id
_entity.type
_entity.pdbx_description
1 polymer ?
#
loop_
_entity_poly.entity_id
_entity_poly.type
_entity_poly.pdbx_seq_one_letter_code
_entity_poly.pdbx_strand_id
1 'polypeptide(L)'
;MKVMTAMYTIRRGGAYDRFIMMVEAFLERNCETHCLSLTPIPINHSYFHNHVMYLPLKTVDGLIAKLAVVLLFPLWSFWIAWRKNVDVIIAFGSLYAFLQGFSKWILKKPMVTFIRGSSYFGLKIRNSPRYFLHFNKLVEYLGLLLSDRIITNNIATRDEMLKRLGKRKNIDVQILYNNIPPMNIRKPEDIPNTRGKYGIPGDAKVLVSAGILNRGKNVEILIKCLPTIVGINLYLLVVGDGSTDADFRYEDYLKELAKKLEVDKNVIFTGWLEKEDLWKIYLASDLFILPSLSEGMPNVVLEALGCDLPCFGSDISGIRDILQYDELIFDPGDEKTVADKIQQFFTNRQFLDNVKRLCQSRKDVFAFDWKDMVFEIIMGGGAPQSH
;
A
#
# COMPACT_ATOMS: atom_id res chain seq x y z
N MET A 1 13.24 -17.68 19.09
CA MET A 1 12.53 -16.43 19.42
C MET A 1 11.06 -16.58 19.14
N LYS A 2 10.20 -15.98 19.99
CA LYS A 2 8.75 -16.02 19.87
C LYS A 2 8.20 -14.61 19.63
N VAL A 3 7.51 -14.44 18.52
CA VAL A 3 6.96 -13.16 18.07
C VAL A 3 5.45 -13.18 18.23
N MET A 4 4.85 -12.10 18.70
CA MET A 4 3.40 -11.92 18.65
C MET A 4 3.04 -10.75 17.75
N THR A 5 2.09 -10.97 16.86
CA THR A 5 1.54 -9.93 15.99
C THR A 5 0.01 -10.05 15.89
N ALA A 6 -0.64 -9.09 15.24
CA ALA A 6 -2.08 -9.10 15.05
C ALA A 6 -2.50 -8.57 13.69
N MET A 7 -3.49 -9.26 13.09
CA MET A 7 -4.18 -8.81 11.88
C MET A 7 -5.65 -9.27 11.96
N TYR A 8 -6.60 -8.36 12.07
CA TYR A 8 -8.00 -8.71 12.33
C TYR A 8 -8.63 -9.55 11.25
N THR A 9 -8.56 -9.08 10.02
CA THR A 9 -9.19 -9.70 8.87
C THR A 9 -8.28 -9.64 7.66
N ILE A 10 -8.42 -10.63 6.80
CA ILE A 10 -7.79 -10.62 5.48
C ILE A 10 -8.48 -9.55 4.65
N ARG A 11 -7.71 -8.57 4.18
CA ARG A 11 -8.16 -7.57 3.22
C ARG A 11 -7.19 -7.52 2.05
N ARG A 12 -7.71 -7.54 0.83
CA ARG A 12 -6.87 -7.36 -0.36
C ARG A 12 -6.16 -6.01 -0.30
N GLY A 13 -4.90 -5.96 -0.74
CA GLY A 13 -4.12 -4.74 -0.87
C GLY A 13 -2.74 -4.79 -0.23
N GLY A 14 -1.91 -3.82 -0.59
CA GLY A 14 -0.48 -3.82 -0.27
C GLY A 14 -0.12 -3.79 1.22
N ALA A 15 -1.03 -3.39 2.11
CA ALA A 15 -0.79 -3.48 3.55
C ALA A 15 -0.80 -4.93 4.05
N TYR A 16 -1.74 -5.73 3.55
CA TYR A 16 -1.83 -7.15 3.88
C TYR A 16 -0.62 -7.92 3.32
N ASP A 17 -0.23 -7.64 2.07
CA ASP A 17 0.93 -8.28 1.46
C ASP A 17 2.21 -8.06 2.28
N ARG A 18 2.43 -6.82 2.74
CA ARG A 18 3.59 -6.50 3.58
C ARG A 18 3.52 -7.13 4.97
N PHE A 19 2.31 -7.28 5.51
CA PHE A 19 2.12 -8.04 6.75
C PHE A 19 2.52 -9.50 6.58
N ILE A 20 2.09 -10.15 5.50
CA ILE A 20 2.47 -11.53 5.19
C ILE A 20 3.98 -11.65 5.00
N MET A 21 4.61 -10.75 4.22
CA MET A 21 6.07 -10.75 4.05
C MET A 21 6.82 -10.59 5.37
N MET A 22 6.32 -9.76 6.29
CA MET A 22 6.88 -9.63 7.63
C MET A 22 6.78 -10.95 8.41
N VAL A 23 5.62 -11.60 8.39
CA VAL A 23 5.43 -12.90 9.05
C VAL A 23 6.39 -13.94 8.45
N GLU A 24 6.46 -14.03 7.13
CA GLU A 24 7.38 -14.94 6.42
C GLU A 24 8.84 -14.69 6.80
N ALA A 25 9.26 -13.42 6.94
CA ALA A 25 10.62 -13.07 7.35
C ALA A 25 11.03 -13.72 8.69
N PHE A 26 10.10 -13.88 9.62
CA PHE A 26 10.32 -14.56 10.88
C PHE A 26 10.26 -16.09 10.75
N LEU A 27 9.31 -16.60 9.96
CA LEU A 27 9.16 -18.04 9.76
C LEU A 27 10.36 -18.66 9.04
N GLU A 28 10.91 -18.01 8.02
CA GLU A 28 12.13 -18.43 7.31
C GLU A 28 13.36 -18.50 8.23
N ARG A 29 13.34 -17.77 9.36
CA ARG A 29 14.39 -17.79 10.39
C ARG A 29 14.03 -18.65 11.61
N ASN A 30 13.06 -19.56 11.45
CA ASN A 30 12.60 -20.48 12.49
C ASN A 30 12.12 -19.77 13.78
N CYS A 31 11.54 -18.57 13.64
CA CYS A 31 10.93 -17.86 14.75
C CYS A 31 9.47 -18.31 14.94
N GLU A 32 9.12 -18.73 16.15
CA GLU A 32 7.73 -19.08 16.49
C GLU A 32 6.86 -17.81 16.46
N THR A 33 5.90 -17.75 15.55
CA THR A 33 5.08 -16.57 15.29
C THR A 33 3.64 -16.81 15.69
N HIS A 34 3.18 -16.10 16.71
CA HIS A 34 1.79 -16.11 17.20
C HIS A 34 1.03 -14.94 16.59
N CYS A 35 0.10 -15.22 15.68
CA CYS A 35 -0.74 -14.21 15.05
C CYS A 35 -2.15 -14.22 15.62
N LEU A 36 -2.61 -13.07 16.10
CA LEU A 36 -3.95 -12.87 16.63
C LEU A 36 -4.87 -12.30 15.53
N SER A 37 -5.98 -12.96 15.28
CA SER A 37 -6.89 -12.56 14.19
C SER A 37 -8.36 -12.81 14.56
N LEU A 38 -9.30 -12.24 13.79
CA LEU A 38 -10.74 -12.55 13.85
C LEU A 38 -11.15 -13.54 12.77
N THR A 39 -10.31 -13.75 11.77
CA THR A 39 -10.50 -14.75 10.70
C THR A 39 -9.21 -15.52 10.50
N PRO A 40 -9.26 -16.82 10.11
CA PRO A 40 -8.07 -17.61 9.85
C PRO A 40 -7.18 -16.95 8.79
N ILE A 41 -5.88 -16.90 9.05
CA ILE A 41 -4.87 -16.44 8.08
C ILE A 41 -4.29 -17.66 7.37
N PRO A 42 -4.28 -17.73 6.03
CA PRO A 42 -3.93 -18.92 5.27
C PRO A 42 -2.40 -19.10 5.15
N ILE A 43 -1.71 -19.23 6.28
CA ILE A 43 -0.28 -19.56 6.33
C ILE A 43 -0.16 -20.99 6.90
N ASN A 44 0.40 -21.89 6.10
CA ASN A 44 0.67 -23.26 6.53
C ASN A 44 2.17 -23.43 6.79
N HIS A 45 2.58 -23.24 8.03
CA HIS A 45 3.98 -23.38 8.46
C HIS A 45 4.05 -23.86 9.91
N SER A 46 5.00 -24.74 10.25
CA SER A 46 5.12 -25.37 11.58
C SER A 46 5.35 -24.37 12.72
N TYR A 47 6.02 -23.26 12.45
CA TYR A 47 6.29 -22.18 13.40
C TYR A 47 5.21 -21.09 13.40
N PHE A 48 4.15 -21.20 12.59
CA PHE A 48 3.05 -20.23 12.56
C PHE A 48 1.87 -20.74 13.37
N HIS A 49 1.45 -19.95 14.35
CA HIS A 49 0.31 -20.25 15.22
C HIS A 49 -0.74 -19.16 15.09
N ASN A 50 -1.80 -19.45 14.36
CA ASN A 50 -2.92 -18.52 14.24
C ASN A 50 -3.90 -18.70 15.41
N HIS A 51 -4.00 -17.68 16.25
CA HIS A 51 -5.01 -17.59 17.29
C HIS A 51 -6.19 -16.81 16.75
N VAL A 52 -7.36 -17.46 16.62
CA VAL A 52 -8.58 -16.83 16.09
C VAL A 52 -9.52 -16.54 17.24
N MET A 53 -9.92 -15.27 17.40
CA MET A 53 -10.96 -14.87 18.34
C MET A 53 -12.32 -14.97 17.64
N TYR A 54 -13.08 -16.01 17.93
CA TYR A 54 -14.43 -16.16 17.41
C TYR A 54 -15.39 -15.27 18.21
N LEU A 55 -15.92 -14.23 17.56
CA LEU A 55 -16.98 -13.41 18.12
C LEU A 55 -18.33 -13.96 17.63
N PRO A 56 -19.32 -14.19 18.51
CA PRO A 56 -20.64 -14.70 18.12
C PRO A 56 -21.50 -13.58 17.49
N LEU A 57 -20.98 -12.93 16.46
CA LEU A 57 -21.59 -11.77 15.79
C LEU A 57 -21.73 -12.03 14.30
N LYS A 58 -22.85 -11.63 13.70
CA LYS A 58 -23.15 -11.82 12.28
C LYS A 58 -22.17 -11.08 11.35
N THR A 59 -21.58 -9.98 11.81
CA THR A 59 -20.61 -9.19 11.04
C THR A 59 -19.50 -8.68 11.95
N VAL A 60 -18.26 -8.73 11.48
CA VAL A 60 -17.06 -8.20 12.19
C VAL A 60 -16.95 -6.68 12.07
N ASP A 61 -17.68 -6.05 11.14
CA ASP A 61 -17.60 -4.61 10.85
C ASP A 61 -18.61 -3.76 11.62
N GLY A 62 -19.56 -4.40 12.32
CA GLY A 62 -20.58 -3.71 13.12
C GLY A 62 -20.02 -2.98 14.34
N LEU A 63 -20.75 -1.98 14.85
CA LEU A 63 -20.35 -1.20 16.02
C LEU A 63 -20.15 -2.08 17.27
N ILE A 64 -21.03 -3.04 17.50
CA ILE A 64 -20.95 -3.99 18.62
C ILE A 64 -19.68 -4.84 18.52
N ALA A 65 -19.34 -5.30 17.32
CA ALA A 65 -18.10 -6.06 17.09
C ALA A 65 -16.87 -5.21 17.40
N LYS A 66 -16.84 -3.97 16.96
CA LYS A 66 -15.73 -3.03 17.23
C LYS A 66 -15.57 -2.76 18.72
N LEU A 67 -16.69 -2.58 19.46
CA LEU A 67 -16.66 -2.40 20.91
C LEU A 67 -16.18 -3.67 21.63
N ALA A 68 -16.67 -4.85 21.24
CA ALA A 68 -16.23 -6.12 21.79
C ALA A 68 -14.72 -6.33 21.57
N VAL A 69 -14.21 -6.02 20.38
CA VAL A 69 -12.77 -6.10 20.10
C VAL A 69 -11.97 -5.15 20.98
N VAL A 70 -12.38 -3.90 21.12
CA VAL A 70 -11.65 -2.92 21.95
C VAL A 70 -11.58 -3.36 23.42
N LEU A 71 -12.62 -4.02 23.93
CA LEU A 71 -12.68 -4.46 25.33
C LEU A 71 -12.01 -5.83 25.56
N LEU A 72 -12.22 -6.79 24.67
CA LEU A 72 -11.79 -8.18 24.90
C LEU A 72 -10.40 -8.47 24.34
N PHE A 73 -10.03 -7.83 23.22
CA PHE A 73 -8.77 -8.11 22.56
C PHE A 73 -7.53 -7.82 23.42
N PRO A 74 -7.44 -6.73 24.20
CA PRO A 74 -6.30 -6.48 25.07
C PRO A 74 -6.08 -7.59 26.10
N LEU A 75 -7.15 -8.09 26.71
CA LEU A 75 -7.10 -9.19 27.69
C LEU A 75 -6.67 -10.50 27.04
N TRP A 76 -7.24 -10.80 25.87
CA TRP A 76 -6.90 -11.99 25.11
C TRP A 76 -5.47 -11.96 24.59
N SER A 77 -5.03 -10.81 24.06
CA SER A 77 -3.65 -10.58 23.67
C SER A 77 -2.68 -10.80 24.83
N PHE A 78 -3.01 -10.26 26.00
CA PHE A 78 -2.23 -10.48 27.22
C PHE A 78 -2.14 -11.95 27.59
N TRP A 79 -3.26 -12.67 27.59
CA TRP A 79 -3.29 -14.09 27.93
C TRP A 79 -2.41 -14.94 26.99
N ILE A 80 -2.49 -14.70 25.68
CA ILE A 80 -1.66 -15.38 24.68
C ILE A 80 -0.18 -15.03 24.90
N ALA A 81 0.15 -13.75 25.03
CA ALA A 81 1.53 -13.29 25.21
C ALA A 81 2.19 -13.90 26.47
N TRP A 82 1.43 -13.94 27.58
CA TRP A 82 1.86 -14.55 28.84
C TRP A 82 2.04 -16.07 28.71
N ARG A 83 1.00 -16.77 28.21
CA ARG A 83 1.00 -18.24 28.12
C ARG A 83 2.09 -18.76 27.16
N LYS A 84 2.36 -18.04 26.09
CA LYS A 84 3.34 -18.41 25.08
C LYS A 84 4.74 -17.88 25.36
N ASN A 85 4.86 -17.03 26.39
CA ASN A 85 6.11 -16.35 26.75
C ASN A 85 6.77 -15.69 25.54
N VAL A 86 6.05 -14.79 24.89
CA VAL A 86 6.54 -14.09 23.70
C VAL A 86 7.71 -13.16 24.04
N ASP A 87 8.64 -13.00 23.10
CA ASP A 87 9.85 -12.18 23.29
C ASP A 87 9.63 -10.74 22.82
N VAL A 88 8.86 -10.56 21.71
CA VAL A 88 8.60 -9.28 21.09
C VAL A 88 7.16 -9.19 20.56
N ILE A 89 6.59 -8.00 20.65
CA ILE A 89 5.26 -7.68 20.13
C ILE A 89 5.44 -6.80 18.89
N ILE A 90 4.83 -7.20 17.77
CA ILE A 90 4.87 -6.44 16.53
C ILE A 90 3.45 -5.97 16.21
N ALA A 91 3.24 -4.66 16.22
CA ALA A 91 1.97 -4.05 15.90
C ALA A 91 1.99 -3.50 14.45
N PHE A 92 1.21 -4.08 13.56
CA PHE A 92 1.14 -3.64 12.17
C PHE A 92 0.04 -2.58 11.98
N GLY A 93 0.23 -1.43 12.63
CA GLY A 93 -0.68 -0.29 12.70
C GLY A 93 -0.88 0.21 14.14
N SER A 94 -1.18 1.49 14.28
CA SER A 94 -1.37 2.15 15.58
C SER A 94 -2.51 1.57 16.42
N LEU A 95 -3.59 1.12 15.77
CA LEU A 95 -4.68 0.44 16.45
C LEU A 95 -4.22 -0.87 17.10
N TYR A 96 -3.40 -1.65 16.40
CA TYR A 96 -2.84 -2.90 16.97
C TYR A 96 -1.85 -2.61 18.10
N ALA A 97 -1.08 -1.52 18.00
CA ALA A 97 -0.22 -1.07 19.09
C ALA A 97 -1.04 -0.70 20.34
N PHE A 98 -2.15 0.01 20.18
CA PHE A 98 -3.06 0.33 21.27
C PHE A 98 -3.65 -0.93 21.90
N LEU A 99 -4.17 -1.86 21.10
CA LEU A 99 -4.83 -3.08 21.58
C LEU A 99 -3.88 -4.08 22.24
N GLN A 100 -2.62 -4.13 21.79
CA GLN A 100 -1.57 -4.98 22.39
C GLN A 100 -0.79 -4.26 23.49
N GLY A 101 -1.06 -2.98 23.70
CA GLY A 101 -0.37 -2.15 24.67
C GLY A 101 -0.49 -2.61 26.13
N PHE A 102 -1.62 -3.21 26.49
CA PHE A 102 -1.82 -3.85 27.79
C PHE A 102 -0.84 -4.99 28.02
N SER A 103 -0.65 -5.85 27.01
CA SER A 103 0.33 -6.95 27.03
C SER A 103 1.75 -6.44 27.23
N LYS A 104 2.12 -5.41 26.46
CA LYS A 104 3.43 -4.75 26.58
C LYS A 104 3.67 -4.22 27.99
N TRP A 105 2.71 -3.47 28.52
CA TRP A 105 2.87 -2.77 29.79
C TRP A 105 3.06 -3.73 30.96
N ILE A 106 2.24 -4.80 31.03
CA ILE A 106 2.32 -5.77 32.12
C ILE A 106 3.51 -6.71 32.00
N LEU A 107 3.74 -7.25 30.77
CA LEU A 107 4.79 -8.25 30.55
C LEU A 107 6.17 -7.62 30.32
N LYS A 108 6.24 -6.29 30.19
CA LYS A 108 7.45 -5.51 29.90
C LYS A 108 8.21 -6.02 28.66
N LYS A 109 7.46 -6.46 27.64
CA LYS A 109 8.03 -6.94 26.38
C LYS A 109 8.22 -5.78 25.41
N PRO A 110 9.29 -5.76 24.58
CA PRO A 110 9.48 -4.73 23.57
C PRO A 110 8.36 -4.76 22.55
N MET A 111 7.93 -3.56 22.09
CA MET A 111 6.92 -3.39 21.05
C MET A 111 7.45 -2.56 19.89
N VAL A 112 7.40 -3.14 18.69
CA VAL A 112 7.73 -2.48 17.44
C VAL A 112 6.44 -2.22 16.67
N THR A 113 6.21 -0.97 16.25
CA THR A 113 4.96 -0.57 15.58
C THR A 113 5.24 -0.07 14.17
N PHE A 114 4.57 -0.67 13.19
CA PHE A 114 4.59 -0.21 11.79
C PHE A 114 3.50 0.82 11.55
N ILE A 115 3.85 1.99 11.03
CA ILE A 115 2.93 3.03 10.60
C ILE A 115 3.11 3.24 9.10
N ARG A 116 2.09 2.91 8.32
CA ARG A 116 2.15 2.84 6.85
C ARG A 116 1.32 3.92 6.15
N GLY A 117 1.04 5.00 6.82
CA GLY A 117 0.25 6.12 6.35
C GLY A 117 -0.70 6.63 7.44
N SER A 118 -1.27 7.81 7.22
CA SER A 118 -2.21 8.42 8.17
C SER A 118 -3.62 7.84 7.99
N SER A 119 -4.08 7.05 8.96
CA SER A 119 -5.48 6.59 9.01
C SER A 119 -6.47 7.74 9.09
N TYR A 120 -6.07 8.84 9.71
CA TYR A 120 -6.88 10.05 9.80
C TYR A 120 -7.21 10.65 8.43
N PHE A 121 -6.24 10.73 7.52
CA PHE A 121 -6.45 11.27 6.19
C PHE A 121 -7.39 10.39 5.35
N GLY A 122 -7.19 9.07 5.39
CA GLY A 122 -8.08 8.12 4.73
C GLY A 122 -9.53 8.20 5.21
N LEU A 123 -9.73 8.36 6.53
CA LEU A 123 -11.05 8.54 7.13
C LEU A 123 -11.68 9.90 6.75
N LYS A 124 -10.87 10.96 6.62
CA LYS A 124 -11.33 12.28 6.20
C LYS A 124 -11.82 12.26 4.75
N ILE A 125 -11.10 11.63 3.83
CA ILE A 125 -11.53 11.46 2.43
C ILE A 125 -12.86 10.70 2.35
N ARG A 126 -13.08 9.72 3.23
CA ARG A 126 -14.32 8.93 3.32
C ARG A 126 -15.47 9.66 4.04
N ASN A 127 -15.33 10.95 4.37
CA ASN A 127 -16.31 11.74 5.11
C ASN A 127 -16.78 11.09 6.43
N SER A 128 -15.86 10.47 7.15
CA SER A 128 -16.17 9.85 8.45
C SER A 128 -16.61 10.90 9.49
N PRO A 129 -17.53 10.58 10.40
CA PRO A 129 -18.01 11.50 11.43
C PRO A 129 -16.88 12.10 12.28
N ARG A 130 -16.99 13.37 12.66
CA ARG A 130 -15.95 14.10 13.42
C ARG A 130 -15.53 13.40 14.71
N TYR A 131 -16.50 12.85 15.47
CA TYR A 131 -16.21 12.12 16.72
C TYR A 131 -15.32 10.89 16.46
N PHE A 132 -15.55 10.19 15.35
CA PHE A 132 -14.75 9.02 14.96
C PHE A 132 -13.33 9.41 14.55
N LEU A 133 -13.16 10.57 13.89
CA LEU A 133 -11.85 11.12 13.57
C LEU A 133 -11.04 11.46 14.84
N HIS A 134 -11.69 12.07 15.85
CA HIS A 134 -11.04 12.38 17.13
C HIS A 134 -10.68 11.12 17.91
N PHE A 135 -11.58 10.14 17.94
CA PHE A 135 -11.30 8.84 18.57
C PHE A 135 -10.11 8.15 17.92
N ASN A 136 -10.05 8.09 16.59
CA ASN A 136 -8.89 7.52 15.88
C ASN A 136 -7.58 8.26 16.21
N LYS A 137 -7.61 9.59 16.24
CA LYS A 137 -6.42 10.38 16.65
C LYS A 137 -5.93 10.01 18.05
N LEU A 138 -6.84 9.84 19.00
CA LEU A 138 -6.50 9.43 20.35
C LEU A 138 -5.89 8.01 20.38
N VAL A 139 -6.53 7.05 19.69
CA VAL A 139 -6.05 5.67 19.59
C VAL A 139 -4.68 5.61 18.93
N GLU A 140 -4.48 6.35 17.83
CA GLU A 140 -3.17 6.47 17.19
C GLU A 140 -2.13 7.02 18.15
N TYR A 141 -2.43 8.11 18.83
CA TYR A 141 -1.51 8.73 19.78
C TYR A 141 -1.14 7.80 20.94
N LEU A 142 -2.13 7.13 21.53
CA LEU A 142 -1.87 6.15 22.60
C LEU A 142 -1.07 4.95 22.10
N GLY A 143 -1.35 4.44 20.90
CA GLY A 143 -0.59 3.37 20.27
C GLY A 143 0.87 3.76 20.05
N LEU A 144 1.13 4.99 19.58
CA LEU A 144 2.49 5.52 19.43
C LEU A 144 3.24 5.61 20.77
N LEU A 145 2.56 6.10 21.82
CA LEU A 145 3.15 6.20 23.15
C LEU A 145 3.51 4.85 23.78
N LEU A 146 2.85 3.79 23.38
CA LEU A 146 3.10 2.43 23.85
C LEU A 146 4.24 1.75 23.08
N SER A 147 4.68 2.30 21.95
CA SER A 147 5.74 1.73 21.13
C SER A 147 7.12 2.05 21.68
N ASP A 148 8.06 1.11 21.57
CA ASP A 148 9.49 1.35 21.86
C ASP A 148 10.22 1.79 20.60
N ARG A 149 9.81 1.23 19.46
CA ARG A 149 10.28 1.60 18.13
C ARG A 149 9.11 1.75 17.16
N ILE A 150 9.18 2.74 16.29
CA ILE A 150 8.20 2.99 15.25
C ILE A 150 8.90 2.87 13.90
N ILE A 151 8.33 2.08 13.01
CA ILE A 151 8.81 1.90 11.64
C ILE A 151 7.78 2.53 10.69
N THR A 152 8.23 3.47 9.90
CA THR A 152 7.41 4.13 8.86
C THR A 152 7.88 3.71 7.47
N ASN A 153 7.07 3.93 6.45
CA ASN A 153 7.42 3.56 5.08
C ASN A 153 7.67 4.76 4.15
N ASN A 154 7.68 5.97 4.70
CA ASN A 154 8.02 7.19 3.96
C ASN A 154 8.46 8.31 4.91
N ILE A 155 9.14 9.32 4.35
CA ILE A 155 9.71 10.45 5.09
C ILE A 155 8.62 11.28 5.79
N ALA A 156 7.55 11.63 5.08
CA ALA A 156 6.50 12.48 5.65
C ALA A 156 5.78 11.82 6.83
N THR A 157 5.54 10.51 6.76
CA THR A 157 4.96 9.76 7.89
C THR A 157 5.92 9.76 9.08
N ARG A 158 7.23 9.56 8.86
CA ARG A 158 8.23 9.67 9.94
C ARG A 158 8.17 11.04 10.60
N ASP A 159 8.23 12.09 9.81
CA ASP A 159 8.27 13.47 10.31
C ASP A 159 6.96 13.84 11.05
N GLU A 160 5.81 13.35 10.57
CA GLU A 160 4.54 13.46 11.27
C GLU A 160 4.58 12.76 12.63
N MET A 161 5.13 11.53 12.69
CA MET A 161 5.25 10.79 13.97
C MET A 161 6.18 11.51 14.93
N LEU A 162 7.34 11.99 14.48
CA LEU A 162 8.26 12.78 15.30
C LEU A 162 7.60 14.06 15.83
N LYS A 163 6.83 14.77 14.99
CA LYS A 163 6.08 15.97 15.40
C LYS A 163 5.01 15.63 16.45
N ARG A 164 4.28 14.54 16.29
CA ARG A 164 3.24 14.10 17.24
C ARG A 164 3.81 13.67 18.59
N LEU A 165 4.96 13.00 18.60
CA LEU A 165 5.62 12.52 19.80
C LEU A 165 6.29 13.67 20.58
N GLY A 166 6.76 14.73 19.88
CA GLY A 166 7.46 15.85 20.48
C GLY A 166 8.69 15.43 21.28
N LYS A 167 9.15 16.29 22.21
CA LYS A 167 10.32 16.02 23.05
C LYS A 167 10.08 15.01 24.19
N ARG A 168 8.91 14.41 24.28
CA ARG A 168 8.45 13.68 25.47
C ARG A 168 8.95 12.25 25.59
N LYS A 169 9.50 11.63 24.51
CA LYS A 169 10.03 10.27 24.57
C LYS A 169 11.17 10.07 23.59
N ASN A 170 12.20 9.35 24.06
CA ASN A 170 13.22 8.74 23.19
C ASN A 170 12.64 7.51 22.48
N ILE A 171 11.64 7.71 21.60
CA ILE A 171 11.14 6.65 20.74
C ILE A 171 11.95 6.69 19.45
N ASP A 172 12.54 5.56 19.11
CA ASP A 172 13.27 5.38 17.86
C ASP A 172 12.27 5.31 16.70
N VAL A 173 12.34 6.26 15.76
CA VAL A 173 11.48 6.31 14.58
C VAL A 173 12.33 6.13 13.33
N GLN A 174 12.21 4.97 12.71
CA GLN A 174 12.99 4.56 11.54
C GLN A 174 12.13 4.49 10.28
N ILE A 175 12.78 4.57 9.11
CA ILE A 175 12.12 4.34 7.83
C ILE A 175 12.53 2.96 7.31
N LEU A 176 11.55 2.15 6.94
CA LEU A 176 11.72 0.97 6.12
C LEU A 176 10.86 1.13 4.87
N TYR A 177 11.48 1.54 3.78
CA TYR A 177 10.82 1.64 2.49
C TYR A 177 10.28 0.27 2.04
N ASN A 178 9.23 0.29 1.22
CA ASN A 178 8.85 -0.92 0.50
C ASN A 178 9.91 -1.20 -0.58
N ASN A 179 10.12 -2.47 -0.89
CA ASN A 179 10.95 -2.89 -2.02
C ASN A 179 10.10 -3.27 -3.23
N ILE A 180 10.74 -3.43 -4.37
CA ILE A 180 10.18 -4.15 -5.50
C ILE A 180 9.99 -5.61 -5.06
N PRO A 181 8.77 -6.18 -5.15
CA PRO A 181 8.55 -7.57 -4.79
C PRO A 181 9.32 -8.49 -5.74
N PRO A 182 9.78 -9.67 -5.27
CA PRO A 182 10.33 -10.66 -6.16
C PRO A 182 9.27 -11.06 -7.20
N MET A 183 9.58 -10.82 -8.46
CA MET A 183 8.66 -11.04 -9.58
C MET A 183 9.10 -12.23 -10.40
N ASN A 184 8.24 -13.23 -10.53
CA ASN A 184 8.47 -14.35 -11.44
C ASN A 184 7.87 -13.99 -12.81
N ILE A 185 8.49 -13.02 -13.49
CA ILE A 185 8.02 -12.51 -14.77
C ILE A 185 8.38 -13.53 -15.84
N ARG A 186 7.38 -14.21 -16.38
CA ARG A 186 7.54 -15.10 -17.54
C ARG A 186 7.25 -14.32 -18.83
N LYS A 187 8.26 -14.25 -19.67
CA LYS A 187 8.38 -14.08 -21.13
C LYS A 187 7.53 -13.04 -21.91
N PRO A 188 8.17 -12.42 -22.92
CA PRO A 188 7.56 -11.48 -23.89
C PRO A 188 6.39 -12.04 -24.70
N GLU A 189 6.24 -13.38 -24.76
CA GLU A 189 5.21 -14.08 -25.54
C GLU A 189 3.77 -13.79 -25.06
N ASP A 190 3.59 -13.37 -23.79
CA ASP A 190 2.27 -13.08 -23.22
C ASP A 190 1.74 -11.68 -23.59
N ILE A 191 2.57 -10.77 -24.13
CA ILE A 191 2.17 -9.38 -24.39
C ILE A 191 1.07 -9.26 -25.46
N PRO A 192 1.20 -9.89 -26.65
CA PRO A 192 0.14 -9.82 -27.67
C PRO A 192 -1.18 -10.43 -27.20
N ASN A 193 -1.09 -11.54 -26.46
CA ASN A 193 -2.26 -12.22 -25.91
C ASN A 193 -2.98 -11.33 -24.87
N THR A 194 -2.24 -10.62 -24.05
CA THR A 194 -2.79 -9.71 -23.04
C THR A 194 -3.50 -8.53 -23.71
N ARG A 195 -2.91 -7.88 -24.71
CA ARG A 195 -3.58 -6.80 -25.47
C ARG A 195 -4.82 -7.30 -26.17
N GLY A 196 -4.75 -8.46 -26.83
CA GLY A 196 -5.90 -9.09 -27.52
C GLY A 196 -7.06 -9.40 -26.58
N LYS A 197 -6.80 -9.89 -25.36
CA LYS A 197 -7.80 -10.14 -24.32
C LYS A 197 -8.67 -8.90 -24.02
N TYR A 198 -8.07 -7.71 -24.08
CA TYR A 198 -8.75 -6.44 -23.80
C TYR A 198 -9.15 -5.67 -25.08
N GLY A 199 -9.04 -6.28 -26.25
CA GLY A 199 -9.41 -5.65 -27.52
C GLY A 199 -8.54 -4.45 -27.90
N ILE A 200 -7.30 -4.38 -27.41
CA ILE A 200 -6.38 -3.27 -27.66
C ILE A 200 -5.63 -3.54 -28.96
N PRO A 201 -5.68 -2.62 -29.95
CA PRO A 201 -4.93 -2.75 -31.20
C PRO A 201 -3.41 -2.86 -30.95
N GLY A 202 -2.72 -3.60 -31.82
CA GLY A 202 -1.29 -3.84 -31.66
C GLY A 202 -0.41 -2.56 -31.76
N ASP A 203 -0.86 -1.57 -32.51
CA ASP A 203 -0.22 -0.27 -32.70
C ASP A 203 -0.59 0.77 -31.65
N ALA A 204 -1.62 0.50 -30.83
CA ALA A 204 -2.08 1.41 -29.77
C ALA A 204 -1.02 1.61 -28.68
N LYS A 205 -1.02 2.80 -28.10
CA LYS A 205 -0.28 3.12 -26.87
C LYS A 205 -1.15 2.82 -25.66
N VAL A 206 -0.56 2.28 -24.60
CA VAL A 206 -1.31 1.81 -23.43
C VAL A 206 -0.79 2.50 -22.17
N LEU A 207 -1.68 3.29 -21.56
CA LEU A 207 -1.52 3.75 -20.18
C LEU A 207 -2.14 2.73 -19.24
N VAL A 208 -1.54 2.55 -18.07
CA VAL A 208 -2.14 1.74 -17.00
C VAL A 208 -2.10 2.49 -15.67
N SER A 209 -3.19 2.41 -14.92
CA SER A 209 -3.29 2.82 -13.51
C SER A 209 -3.89 1.70 -12.70
N ALA A 210 -3.32 1.40 -11.53
CA ALA A 210 -3.73 0.24 -10.73
C ALA A 210 -3.93 0.55 -9.25
N GLY A 211 -4.90 -0.10 -8.63
CA GLY A 211 -5.18 -0.04 -7.20
C GLY A 211 -6.66 -0.14 -6.85
N ILE A 212 -7.00 -0.10 -5.57
CA ILE A 212 -8.39 -0.04 -5.12
C ILE A 212 -9.01 1.26 -5.60
N LEU A 213 -10.06 1.18 -6.43
CA LEU A 213 -10.70 2.35 -7.02
C LEU A 213 -11.49 3.13 -5.96
N ASN A 214 -10.98 4.29 -5.62
CA ASN A 214 -11.64 5.24 -4.73
C ASN A 214 -11.23 6.68 -5.11
N ARG A 215 -11.93 7.68 -4.59
CA ARG A 215 -11.64 9.09 -4.89
C ARG A 215 -10.20 9.52 -4.57
N GLY A 216 -9.54 8.88 -3.61
CA GLY A 216 -8.14 9.15 -3.29
C GLY A 216 -7.16 8.74 -4.40
N LYS A 217 -7.57 7.85 -5.32
CA LYS A 217 -6.77 7.44 -6.48
C LYS A 217 -6.86 8.42 -7.66
N ASN A 218 -7.87 9.29 -7.69
CA ASN A 218 -8.02 10.40 -8.64
C ASN A 218 -7.91 9.97 -10.13
N VAL A 219 -8.43 8.78 -10.45
CA VAL A 219 -8.36 8.22 -11.83
C VAL A 219 -9.09 9.10 -12.82
N GLU A 220 -10.08 9.89 -12.37
CA GLU A 220 -10.80 10.86 -13.19
C GLU A 220 -9.91 11.84 -13.96
N ILE A 221 -8.73 12.22 -13.42
CA ILE A 221 -7.84 13.15 -14.12
C ILE A 221 -7.26 12.50 -15.38
N LEU A 222 -6.97 11.20 -15.35
CA LEU A 222 -6.48 10.48 -16.52
C LEU A 222 -7.55 10.39 -17.60
N ILE A 223 -8.81 10.12 -17.23
CA ILE A 223 -9.94 10.07 -18.17
C ILE A 223 -10.16 11.44 -18.82
N LYS A 224 -10.07 12.52 -18.04
CA LYS A 224 -10.21 13.91 -18.52
C LYS A 224 -9.08 14.32 -19.46
N CYS A 225 -7.85 13.80 -19.27
CA CYS A 225 -6.73 14.09 -20.14
C CYS A 225 -6.86 13.45 -21.54
N LEU A 226 -7.56 12.30 -21.69
CA LEU A 226 -7.59 11.56 -22.94
C LEU A 226 -8.05 12.39 -24.15
N PRO A 227 -9.13 13.21 -24.09
CA PRO A 227 -9.57 14.01 -25.23
C PRO A 227 -8.56 15.08 -25.68
N THR A 228 -7.64 15.48 -24.79
CA THR A 228 -6.65 16.55 -25.10
C THR A 228 -5.36 16.01 -25.69
N ILE A 229 -5.14 14.71 -25.65
CA ILE A 229 -3.97 14.04 -26.23
C ILE A 229 -4.25 13.74 -27.69
N VAL A 230 -3.54 14.41 -28.58
CA VAL A 230 -3.82 14.34 -30.04
C VAL A 230 -2.79 13.53 -30.80
N GLY A 231 -3.21 12.89 -31.88
CA GLY A 231 -2.33 12.17 -32.81
C GLY A 231 -1.79 10.84 -32.26
N ILE A 232 -2.32 10.34 -31.14
CA ILE A 232 -1.90 9.08 -30.52
C ILE A 232 -3.15 8.21 -30.33
N ASN A 233 -3.12 6.97 -30.85
CA ASN A 233 -4.13 5.96 -30.54
C ASN A 233 -3.87 5.45 -29.12
N LEU A 234 -4.49 6.08 -28.10
CA LEU A 234 -4.20 5.89 -26.69
C LEU A 234 -5.31 5.14 -25.98
N TYR A 235 -4.95 4.11 -25.25
CA TYR A 235 -5.85 3.34 -24.38
C TYR A 235 -5.43 3.50 -22.91
N LEU A 236 -6.42 3.57 -22.01
CA LEU A 236 -6.23 3.60 -20.56
C LEU A 236 -6.78 2.31 -19.94
N LEU A 237 -5.93 1.50 -19.36
CA LEU A 237 -6.28 0.36 -18.52
C LEU A 237 -6.39 0.81 -17.07
N VAL A 238 -7.59 0.70 -16.50
CA VAL A 238 -7.88 0.95 -15.09
C VAL A 238 -8.01 -0.39 -14.39
N VAL A 239 -6.98 -0.75 -13.61
CA VAL A 239 -6.89 -2.07 -12.96
C VAL A 239 -7.27 -1.96 -11.48
N GLY A 240 -8.22 -2.78 -11.07
CA GLY A 240 -8.76 -2.82 -9.71
C GLY A 240 -10.25 -2.53 -9.68
N ASP A 241 -10.82 -2.67 -8.51
CA ASP A 241 -12.24 -2.41 -8.24
C ASP A 241 -12.43 -1.64 -6.92
N GLY A 242 -13.68 -1.31 -6.60
CA GLY A 242 -14.06 -0.77 -5.32
C GLY A 242 -13.95 -1.81 -4.19
N SER A 243 -13.80 -1.36 -2.96
CA SER A 243 -13.81 -2.20 -1.76
C SER A 243 -14.97 -1.89 -0.80
N THR A 244 -15.70 -0.82 -1.07
CA THR A 244 -16.88 -0.36 -0.30
C THR A 244 -17.93 0.16 -1.27
N ASP A 245 -19.18 0.29 -0.80
CA ASP A 245 -20.28 0.87 -1.62
C ASP A 245 -19.94 2.26 -2.16
N ALA A 246 -19.16 3.05 -1.40
CA ALA A 246 -18.71 4.36 -1.85
C ALA A 246 -17.68 4.26 -2.99
N ASP A 247 -16.82 3.25 -2.94
CA ASP A 247 -15.81 3.00 -3.96
C ASP A 247 -16.46 2.48 -5.25
N PHE A 248 -17.48 1.60 -5.15
CA PHE A 248 -18.23 1.14 -6.32
C PHE A 248 -19.00 2.29 -7.01
N ARG A 249 -19.60 3.21 -6.23
CA ARG A 249 -20.21 4.42 -6.80
C ARG A 249 -19.19 5.32 -7.49
N TYR A 250 -17.94 5.34 -7.02
CA TYR A 250 -16.89 6.08 -7.71
C TYR A 250 -16.48 5.41 -9.02
N GLU A 251 -16.43 4.09 -9.09
CA GLU A 251 -16.19 3.35 -10.32
C GLU A 251 -17.30 3.63 -11.37
N ASP A 252 -18.56 3.59 -10.94
CA ASP A 252 -19.68 3.95 -11.81
C ASP A 252 -19.58 5.38 -12.36
N TYR A 253 -19.20 6.32 -11.49
CA TYR A 253 -18.92 7.70 -11.89
C TYR A 253 -17.81 7.79 -12.95
N LEU A 254 -16.72 7.03 -12.82
CA LEU A 254 -15.63 7.01 -13.81
C LEU A 254 -16.10 6.48 -15.17
N LYS A 255 -16.93 5.45 -15.19
CA LYS A 255 -17.52 4.90 -16.42
C LYS A 255 -18.44 5.92 -17.12
N GLU A 256 -19.28 6.61 -16.35
CA GLU A 256 -20.15 7.67 -16.90
C GLU A 256 -19.33 8.89 -17.38
N LEU A 257 -18.24 9.25 -16.68
CA LEU A 257 -17.32 10.29 -17.11
C LEU A 257 -16.68 9.95 -18.45
N ALA A 258 -16.21 8.71 -18.64
CA ALA A 258 -15.63 8.26 -19.90
C ALA A 258 -16.63 8.36 -21.06
N LYS A 259 -17.89 7.96 -20.85
CA LYS A 259 -18.97 8.12 -21.85
C LYS A 259 -19.24 9.59 -22.17
N LYS A 260 -19.34 10.44 -21.13
CA LYS A 260 -19.59 11.88 -21.30
C LYS A 260 -18.52 12.57 -22.12
N LEU A 261 -17.26 12.10 -22.01
CA LEU A 261 -16.11 12.62 -22.74
C LEU A 261 -15.85 11.89 -24.06
N GLU A 262 -16.74 10.96 -24.46
CA GLU A 262 -16.66 10.17 -25.68
C GLU A 262 -15.35 9.36 -25.83
N VAL A 263 -14.75 8.94 -24.68
CA VAL A 263 -13.52 8.13 -24.61
C VAL A 263 -13.77 6.72 -24.04
N ASP A 264 -15.02 6.32 -23.85
CA ASP A 264 -15.40 5.05 -23.26
C ASP A 264 -14.84 3.82 -24.01
N LYS A 265 -14.62 3.93 -25.32
CA LYS A 265 -13.99 2.87 -26.14
C LYS A 265 -12.49 2.70 -25.85
N ASN A 266 -11.86 3.74 -25.32
CA ASN A 266 -10.44 3.78 -25.02
C ASN A 266 -10.12 3.58 -23.52
N VAL A 267 -11.15 3.55 -22.64
CA VAL A 267 -11.00 3.32 -21.21
C VAL A 267 -11.52 1.94 -20.84
N ILE A 268 -10.62 1.07 -20.38
CA ILE A 268 -10.93 -0.32 -20.08
C ILE A 268 -10.79 -0.55 -18.58
N PHE A 269 -11.89 -0.92 -17.93
CA PHE A 269 -11.92 -1.31 -16.52
C PHE A 269 -11.77 -2.83 -16.44
N THR A 270 -10.67 -3.32 -15.86
CA THR A 270 -10.38 -4.76 -15.81
C THR A 270 -11.01 -5.47 -14.62
N GLY A 271 -11.47 -4.70 -13.61
CA GLY A 271 -11.76 -5.25 -12.29
C GLY A 271 -10.48 -5.65 -11.54
N TRP A 272 -10.66 -6.34 -10.40
CA TRP A 272 -9.53 -6.85 -9.62
C TRP A 272 -8.80 -7.95 -10.38
N LEU A 273 -7.47 -7.87 -10.35
CA LEU A 273 -6.57 -8.90 -10.90
C LEU A 273 -5.65 -9.45 -9.80
N GLU A 274 -5.33 -10.71 -9.89
CA GLU A 274 -4.25 -11.30 -9.09
C GLU A 274 -2.89 -10.80 -9.60
N LYS A 275 -1.86 -10.88 -8.77
CA LYS A 275 -0.55 -10.26 -9.04
C LYS A 275 0.06 -10.68 -10.38
N GLU A 276 -0.02 -11.96 -10.71
CA GLU A 276 0.55 -12.48 -11.95
C GLU A 276 -0.12 -11.87 -13.20
N ASP A 277 -1.44 -11.71 -13.17
CA ASP A 277 -2.18 -11.09 -14.27
C ASP A 277 -1.98 -9.57 -14.31
N LEU A 278 -1.85 -8.92 -13.15
CA LEU A 278 -1.47 -7.51 -13.08
C LEU A 278 -0.09 -7.26 -13.72
N TRP A 279 0.89 -8.13 -13.45
CA TRP A 279 2.22 -8.00 -14.05
C TRP A 279 2.20 -8.21 -15.57
N LYS A 280 1.36 -9.10 -16.11
CA LYS A 280 1.14 -9.23 -17.56
C LYS A 280 0.57 -7.94 -18.16
N ILE A 281 -0.33 -7.25 -17.44
CA ILE A 281 -0.83 -5.92 -17.84
C ILE A 281 0.32 -4.90 -17.87
N TYR A 282 1.17 -4.86 -16.84
CA TYR A 282 2.32 -3.95 -16.83
C TYR A 282 3.26 -4.20 -18.01
N LEU A 283 3.58 -5.46 -18.30
CA LEU A 283 4.40 -5.82 -19.46
C LEU A 283 3.76 -5.46 -20.82
N ALA A 284 2.43 -5.47 -20.90
CA ALA A 284 1.68 -5.12 -22.09
C ALA A 284 1.43 -3.61 -22.25
N SER A 285 1.82 -2.80 -21.26
CA SER A 285 1.61 -1.36 -21.21
C SER A 285 2.89 -0.58 -21.60
N ASP A 286 2.69 0.67 -22.02
CA ASP A 286 3.81 1.58 -22.40
C ASP A 286 4.17 2.55 -21.27
N LEU A 287 3.20 2.91 -20.40
CA LEU A 287 3.39 3.86 -19.32
C LEU A 287 2.45 3.57 -18.14
N PHE A 288 3.00 3.53 -16.94
CA PHE A 288 2.24 3.47 -15.70
C PHE A 288 2.02 4.88 -15.14
N ILE A 289 0.80 5.21 -14.69
CA ILE A 289 0.49 6.50 -14.07
C ILE A 289 -0.33 6.30 -12.80
N LEU A 290 0.13 6.89 -11.69
CA LEU A 290 -0.60 6.91 -10.43
C LEU A 290 -0.94 8.35 -10.01
N PRO A 291 -2.16 8.85 -10.28
CA PRO A 291 -2.56 10.23 -10.01
C PRO A 291 -3.13 10.45 -8.59
N SER A 292 -2.74 9.63 -7.63
CA SER A 292 -3.33 9.62 -6.28
C SER A 292 -3.19 10.95 -5.54
N LEU A 293 -4.19 11.28 -4.72
CA LEU A 293 -4.19 12.44 -3.82
C LEU A 293 -3.51 12.15 -2.48
N SER A 294 -3.34 10.87 -2.14
CA SER A 294 -2.69 10.44 -0.89
C SER A 294 -2.23 8.99 -1.00
N GLU A 295 -0.97 8.78 -0.64
CA GLU A 295 -0.36 7.44 -0.53
C GLU A 295 0.57 7.38 0.68
N GLY A 296 0.70 6.18 1.25
CA GLY A 296 1.81 5.90 2.16
C GLY A 296 3.09 5.66 1.35
N MET A 297 3.19 4.51 0.75
CA MET A 297 4.20 4.13 -0.25
C MET A 297 3.56 3.09 -1.17
N PRO A 298 3.15 3.46 -2.38
CA PRO A 298 2.32 2.60 -3.23
C PRO A 298 3.12 1.45 -3.85
N ASN A 299 2.78 0.20 -3.50
CA ASN A 299 3.43 -0.99 -4.07
C ASN A 299 3.28 -1.05 -5.59
N VAL A 300 2.15 -0.58 -6.14
CA VAL A 300 1.88 -0.64 -7.60
C VAL A 300 2.89 0.14 -8.43
N VAL A 301 3.47 1.24 -7.90
CA VAL A 301 4.58 1.96 -8.56
C VAL A 301 5.85 1.12 -8.55
N LEU A 302 6.16 0.47 -7.42
CA LEU A 302 7.32 -0.40 -7.29
C LEU A 302 7.17 -1.66 -8.17
N GLU A 303 5.98 -2.21 -8.26
CA GLU A 303 5.66 -3.33 -9.14
C GLU A 303 5.81 -2.95 -10.63
N ALA A 304 5.34 -1.77 -11.02
CA ALA A 304 5.52 -1.26 -12.39
C ALA A 304 7.01 -1.02 -12.72
N LEU A 305 7.77 -0.40 -11.82
CA LEU A 305 9.23 -0.26 -11.96
C LEU A 305 9.92 -1.63 -12.07
N GLY A 306 9.47 -2.62 -11.28
CA GLY A 306 9.96 -4.00 -11.34
C GLY A 306 9.78 -4.64 -12.71
N CYS A 307 8.70 -4.30 -13.42
CA CYS A 307 8.41 -4.72 -14.79
C CYS A 307 9.13 -3.87 -15.87
N ASP A 308 10.07 -3.00 -15.51
CA ASP A 308 10.73 -2.04 -16.42
C ASP A 308 9.75 -1.09 -17.13
N LEU A 309 8.56 -0.92 -16.56
CA LEU A 309 7.55 -0.01 -17.09
C LEU A 309 7.85 1.43 -16.63
N PRO A 310 8.01 2.40 -17.54
CA PRO A 310 8.13 3.80 -17.17
C PRO A 310 6.96 4.27 -16.32
N CYS A 311 7.22 5.11 -15.32
CA CYS A 311 6.24 5.52 -14.33
C CYS A 311 6.16 7.03 -14.22
N PHE A 312 4.93 7.55 -14.17
CA PHE A 312 4.63 8.89 -13.66
C PHE A 312 3.75 8.78 -12.42
N GLY A 313 3.85 9.77 -11.54
CA GLY A 313 3.00 9.81 -10.35
C GLY A 313 2.79 11.21 -9.82
N SER A 314 1.78 11.36 -8.96
CA SER A 314 1.49 12.62 -8.29
C SER A 314 2.65 13.07 -7.40
N ASP A 315 2.85 14.39 -7.32
CA ASP A 315 3.78 15.01 -6.39
C ASP A 315 3.23 14.99 -4.95
N ILE A 316 3.16 13.80 -4.38
CA ILE A 316 2.82 13.56 -2.98
C ILE A 316 3.88 12.71 -2.32
N SER A 317 4.05 12.84 -1.00
CA SER A 317 5.19 12.31 -0.27
C SER A 317 5.54 10.84 -0.60
N GLY A 318 4.59 9.93 -0.49
CA GLY A 318 4.85 8.50 -0.70
C GLY A 318 5.23 8.13 -2.14
N ILE A 319 4.76 8.88 -3.14
CA ILE A 319 5.13 8.71 -4.55
C ILE A 319 6.46 9.40 -4.83
N ARG A 320 6.66 10.62 -4.28
CA ARG A 320 7.93 11.36 -4.40
C ARG A 320 9.10 10.59 -3.79
N ASP A 321 8.91 9.88 -2.69
CA ASP A 321 9.94 9.03 -2.09
C ASP A 321 10.39 7.90 -3.05
N ILE A 322 9.48 7.38 -3.90
CA ILE A 322 9.80 6.37 -4.91
C ILE A 322 10.40 7.00 -6.15
N LEU A 323 9.71 7.93 -6.81
CA LEU A 323 10.07 8.45 -8.12
C LEU A 323 11.13 9.55 -8.07
N GLN A 324 11.15 10.38 -7.04
CA GLN A 324 12.14 11.38 -6.67
C GLN A 324 12.31 12.55 -7.65
N TYR A 325 12.40 12.29 -8.96
CA TYR A 325 12.71 13.26 -10.01
C TYR A 325 11.48 14.04 -10.47
N ASP A 326 11.63 15.36 -10.68
CA ASP A 326 10.53 16.24 -11.11
C ASP A 326 9.99 15.86 -12.50
N GLU A 327 10.81 15.24 -13.34
CA GLU A 327 10.39 14.71 -14.63
C GLU A 327 9.36 13.57 -14.51
N LEU A 328 9.41 12.81 -13.40
CA LEU A 328 8.54 11.67 -13.18
C LEU A 328 7.27 11.99 -12.39
N ILE A 329 7.15 13.20 -11.86
CA ILE A 329 6.04 13.60 -10.99
C ILE A 329 5.25 14.78 -11.57
N PHE A 330 4.01 14.94 -11.09
CA PHE A 330 3.10 16.02 -11.49
C PHE A 330 2.16 16.40 -10.34
N ASP A 331 1.61 17.62 -10.39
CA ASP A 331 0.53 18.05 -9.50
C ASP A 331 -0.76 17.28 -9.84
N PRO A 332 -1.36 16.51 -8.90
CA PRO A 332 -2.59 15.77 -9.13
C PRO A 332 -3.83 16.66 -9.36
N GLY A 333 -3.71 17.97 -9.19
CA GLY A 333 -4.75 18.97 -9.51
C GLY A 333 -4.58 19.62 -10.88
N ASP A 334 -3.44 19.42 -11.55
CA ASP A 334 -3.13 20.05 -12.84
C ASP A 334 -3.31 19.08 -14.01
N GLU A 335 -4.54 19.01 -14.53
CA GLU A 335 -4.92 18.17 -15.67
C GLU A 335 -4.09 18.46 -16.93
N LYS A 336 -3.78 19.75 -17.17
CA LYS A 336 -2.98 20.15 -18.33
C LYS A 336 -1.56 19.60 -18.27
N THR A 337 -0.89 19.76 -17.13
CA THR A 337 0.48 19.24 -16.95
C THR A 337 0.52 17.71 -17.08
N VAL A 338 -0.50 16.99 -16.60
CA VAL A 338 -0.61 15.54 -16.79
C VAL A 338 -0.71 15.18 -18.27
N ALA A 339 -1.61 15.85 -19.02
CA ALA A 339 -1.78 15.62 -20.46
C ALA A 339 -0.52 15.94 -21.25
N ASP A 340 0.13 17.08 -20.97
CA ASP A 340 1.37 17.51 -21.61
C ASP A 340 2.51 16.50 -21.38
N LYS A 341 2.68 15.99 -20.17
CA LYS A 341 3.67 14.94 -19.87
C LYS A 341 3.41 13.64 -20.63
N ILE A 342 2.16 13.19 -20.71
CA ILE A 342 1.78 12.01 -21.48
C ILE A 342 2.07 12.24 -22.97
N GLN A 343 1.66 13.39 -23.51
CA GLN A 343 1.91 13.75 -24.90
C GLN A 343 3.41 13.75 -25.21
N GLN A 344 4.25 14.41 -24.37
CA GLN A 344 5.69 14.44 -24.53
C GLN A 344 6.32 13.04 -24.47
N PHE A 345 5.86 12.20 -23.56
CA PHE A 345 6.36 10.83 -23.41
C PHE A 345 6.25 10.03 -24.71
N PHE A 346 5.13 10.18 -25.44
CA PHE A 346 4.92 9.43 -26.67
C PHE A 346 5.45 10.11 -27.93
N THR A 347 5.68 11.42 -27.91
CA THR A 347 6.08 12.19 -29.12
C THR A 347 7.53 12.66 -29.10
N ASN A 348 8.16 12.78 -27.91
CA ASN A 348 9.54 13.25 -27.76
C ASN A 348 10.46 12.11 -27.35
N ARG A 349 11.27 11.61 -28.28
CA ARG A 349 12.20 10.51 -28.07
C ARG A 349 13.22 10.78 -26.95
N GLN A 350 13.77 11.99 -26.89
CA GLN A 350 14.76 12.34 -25.86
C GLN A 350 14.12 12.33 -24.46
N PHE A 351 12.90 12.82 -24.33
CA PHE A 351 12.15 12.79 -23.07
C PHE A 351 11.85 11.35 -22.65
N LEU A 352 11.38 10.50 -23.57
CA LEU A 352 11.14 9.08 -23.33
C LEU A 352 12.39 8.36 -22.78
N ASP A 353 13.54 8.56 -23.47
CA ASP A 353 14.81 7.91 -23.08
C ASP A 353 15.29 8.40 -21.71
N ASN A 354 15.10 9.70 -21.38
CA ASN A 354 15.39 10.24 -20.06
C ASN A 354 14.48 9.62 -18.98
N VAL A 355 13.16 9.56 -19.21
CA VAL A 355 12.20 8.95 -18.27
C VAL A 355 12.57 7.49 -17.98
N LYS A 356 12.88 6.71 -19.02
CA LYS A 356 13.31 5.31 -18.86
C LYS A 356 14.57 5.18 -18.00
N ARG A 357 15.58 6.02 -18.25
CA ARG A 357 16.83 6.04 -17.48
C ARG A 357 16.59 6.38 -16.01
N LEU A 358 15.74 7.39 -15.75
CA LEU A 358 15.39 7.80 -14.39
C LEU A 358 14.61 6.68 -13.65
N CYS A 359 13.63 6.06 -14.30
CA CYS A 359 12.91 4.93 -13.74
C CYS A 359 13.83 3.75 -13.43
N GLN A 360 14.79 3.44 -14.30
CA GLN A 360 15.77 2.39 -14.04
C GLN A 360 16.63 2.70 -12.81
N SER A 361 17.11 3.93 -12.65
CA SER A 361 17.89 4.31 -11.46
C SER A 361 17.05 4.16 -10.16
N ARG A 362 15.74 4.42 -10.22
CA ARG A 362 14.84 4.20 -9.07
C ARG A 362 14.57 2.72 -8.82
N LYS A 363 14.44 1.91 -9.86
CA LYS A 363 14.33 0.45 -9.74
C LYS A 363 15.51 -0.12 -8.93
N ASP A 364 16.72 0.29 -9.26
CA ASP A 364 17.94 -0.20 -8.60
C ASP A 364 17.97 0.12 -7.09
N VAL A 365 17.45 1.29 -6.68
CA VAL A 365 17.34 1.70 -5.27
C VAL A 365 16.40 0.78 -4.48
N PHE A 366 15.32 0.29 -5.10
CA PHE A 366 14.31 -0.51 -4.43
C PHE A 366 14.44 -2.03 -4.65
N ALA A 367 15.51 -2.47 -5.31
CA ALA A 367 15.82 -3.89 -5.53
C ALA A 367 16.61 -4.50 -4.35
N PHE A 368 16.03 -4.49 -3.15
CA PHE A 368 16.64 -5.06 -1.95
C PHE A 368 15.74 -6.13 -1.31
N ASP A 369 16.32 -6.98 -0.44
CA ASP A 369 15.53 -7.95 0.31
C ASP A 369 14.86 -7.30 1.53
N TRP A 370 13.54 -7.12 1.42
CA TRP A 370 12.73 -6.51 2.46
C TRP A 370 12.59 -7.41 3.71
N LYS A 371 12.63 -8.75 3.52
CA LYS A 371 12.51 -9.70 4.64
C LYS A 371 13.74 -9.66 5.54
N ASP A 372 14.93 -9.52 4.95
CA ASP A 372 16.16 -9.33 5.72
C ASP A 372 16.12 -8.03 6.50
N MET A 373 15.80 -6.92 5.82
CA MET A 373 15.78 -5.61 6.45
C MET A 373 14.74 -5.50 7.58
N VAL A 374 13.54 -6.03 7.40
CA VAL A 374 12.50 -5.97 8.44
C VAL A 374 12.90 -6.78 9.67
N PHE A 375 13.55 -7.93 9.46
CA PHE A 375 14.04 -8.74 10.55
C PHE A 375 15.16 -8.03 11.34
N GLU A 376 16.16 -7.49 10.67
CA GLU A 376 17.26 -6.75 11.28
C GLU A 376 16.77 -5.54 12.08
N ILE A 377 15.90 -4.72 11.50
CA ILE A 377 15.32 -3.55 12.19
C ILE A 377 14.58 -3.96 13.45
N ILE A 378 13.77 -5.02 13.41
CA ILE A 378 13.01 -5.47 14.58
C ILE A 378 13.94 -6.03 15.66
N MET A 379 15.02 -6.71 15.27
CA MET A 379 15.99 -7.30 16.20
C MET A 379 16.96 -6.27 16.81
N GLY A 380 16.89 -5.02 16.47
CA GLY A 380 17.72 -3.95 17.03
C GLY A 380 18.89 -3.53 16.14
N GLY A 381 19.01 -4.07 14.93
CA GLY A 381 19.86 -3.54 13.87
C GLY A 381 19.38 -2.14 13.46
N GLY A 382 20.28 -1.20 13.18
CA GLY A 382 19.93 0.07 12.54
C GLY A 382 19.47 -0.20 11.12
N ALA A 383 18.48 0.56 10.63
CA ALA A 383 18.17 0.55 9.20
C ALA A 383 19.45 0.94 8.43
N PRO A 384 19.83 0.21 7.36
CA PRO A 384 20.89 0.69 6.48
C PRO A 384 20.49 2.08 5.99
N GLN A 385 21.40 3.05 6.14
CA GLN A 385 21.18 4.40 5.62
C GLN A 385 21.07 4.26 4.09
N SER A 386 19.86 4.41 3.57
CA SER A 386 19.64 4.53 2.13
C SER A 386 20.29 5.83 1.65
N HIS A 387 21.32 5.68 0.83
CA HIS A 387 21.97 6.77 0.09
C HIS A 387 21.03 7.39 -0.94
#